data_34e7de29006d2bdf888bdb843d436b0f
#
_entry.id   34e7de29006d2bdf888bdb843d436b0f
#
_cell.length_a   1.000
_cell.length_b   1.000
_cell.length_c   1.000
_cell.angle_alpha   90.00
_cell.angle_beta   90.00
_cell.angle_gamma   90.00
#
_symmetry.space_group_name_H-M   'P 1'
#
loop_
_entity.id
_entity.type
_entity.pdbx_description
1 polymer ?
#
loop_
_entity_poly.entity_id
_entity_poly.type
_entity_poly.pdbx_seq_one_letter_code
_entity_poly.pdbx_strand_id
1 'polypeptide(L)'
;MNESFEFDVLEGVYEPAADTYLLLDAIIINPSDSVLDVGCGAGLASLVAASKAKRVVSIDISFLAVRNTTENLRKNGLVQNVSVLQSDLFTGLAHDAKFTMIMFNPPYLPADEMNTEMDHALIGGEEGSELTERFVKEASSHMVKNGRLYVVVSSLANTDAIINTFTENYFQVEQVNEEPLFFEKIQVLKGVFKGHKETVL
;
A
#
# COMPACT_ATOMS: atom_id res chain seq x y z
N MET A 1 9.79 -20.36 3.11
CA MET A 1 10.66 -20.10 4.28
C MET A 1 9.95 -19.03 5.10
N ASN A 2 9.51 -19.36 6.31
CA ASN A 2 8.94 -18.37 7.23
C ASN A 2 10.10 -17.50 7.72
N GLU A 3 10.32 -16.34 7.12
CA GLU A 3 11.17 -15.32 7.72
C GLU A 3 10.41 -14.79 8.94
N SER A 4 10.89 -15.10 10.14
CA SER A 4 10.35 -14.52 11.37
C SER A 4 11.10 -13.22 11.61
N PHE A 5 10.41 -12.08 11.48
CA PHE A 5 10.96 -10.77 11.83
C PHE A 5 10.76 -10.49 13.32
N GLU A 6 11.74 -9.83 13.96
CA GLU A 6 11.55 -9.19 15.25
C GLU A 6 10.74 -7.92 15.04
N PHE A 7 9.54 -7.85 15.65
CA PHE A 7 8.53 -6.87 15.27
C PHE A 7 7.78 -6.35 16.51
N ASP A 8 7.74 -5.04 16.66
CA ASP A 8 6.97 -4.35 17.69
C ASP A 8 6.02 -3.34 17.05
N VAL A 9 4.87 -3.13 17.70
CA VAL A 9 3.91 -2.10 17.32
C VAL A 9 3.87 -1.03 18.41
N LEU A 10 4.14 0.22 18.06
CA LEU A 10 4.04 1.34 18.99
C LEU A 10 2.57 1.70 19.23
N GLU A 11 2.28 2.16 20.44
CA GLU A 11 0.94 2.67 20.79
C GLU A 11 0.54 3.78 19.81
N GLY A 12 -0.69 3.69 19.26
CA GLY A 12 -1.20 4.61 18.25
C GLY A 12 -0.77 4.32 16.80
N VAL A 13 -0.08 3.20 16.55
CA VAL A 13 0.21 2.70 15.21
C VAL A 13 -0.69 1.49 14.93
N TYR A 14 -1.18 1.40 13.68
CA TYR A 14 -2.00 0.27 13.24
C TYR A 14 -1.26 -1.05 13.42
N GLU A 15 -1.88 -2.00 14.14
CA GLU A 15 -1.37 -3.34 14.30
C GLU A 15 -1.73 -4.18 13.07
N PRO A 16 -0.75 -4.88 12.42
CA PRO A 16 -1.02 -5.74 11.28
C PRO A 16 -2.12 -6.77 11.58
N ALA A 17 -3.16 -6.77 10.75
CA ALA A 17 -4.33 -7.64 10.87
C ALA A 17 -4.51 -8.51 9.61
N ALA A 18 -5.67 -9.15 9.45
CA ALA A 18 -5.97 -10.05 8.34
C ALA A 18 -5.71 -9.39 6.96
N ASP A 19 -6.06 -8.12 6.81
CA ASP A 19 -5.84 -7.32 5.60
C ASP A 19 -4.36 -7.20 5.22
N THR A 20 -3.50 -6.95 6.22
CA THR A 20 -2.05 -6.87 6.01
C THR A 20 -1.50 -8.21 5.54
N TYR A 21 -1.89 -9.31 6.17
CA TYR A 21 -1.44 -10.64 5.78
C TYR A 21 -2.00 -11.04 4.41
N LEU A 22 -3.26 -10.68 4.10
CA LEU A 22 -3.87 -10.90 2.80
C LEU A 22 -3.08 -10.20 1.67
N LEU A 23 -2.64 -8.95 1.92
CA LEU A 23 -1.76 -8.22 0.99
C LEU A 23 -0.42 -8.93 0.82
N LEU A 24 0.22 -9.35 1.93
CA LEU A 24 1.52 -10.02 1.90
C LEU A 24 1.49 -11.35 1.15
N ASP A 25 0.38 -12.08 1.23
CA ASP A 25 0.19 -13.34 0.50
C ASP A 25 -0.05 -13.12 -1.01
N ALA A 26 -0.59 -11.95 -1.38
CA ALA A 26 -0.87 -11.60 -2.77
C ALA A 26 0.33 -11.05 -3.53
N ILE A 27 1.28 -10.40 -2.84
CA ILE A 27 2.39 -9.71 -3.48
C ILE A 27 3.50 -10.67 -3.92
N ILE A 28 4.05 -10.42 -5.10
CA ILE A 28 5.22 -11.12 -5.61
C ILE A 28 6.35 -10.11 -5.77
N ILE A 29 7.40 -10.22 -4.95
CA ILE A 29 8.56 -9.33 -4.96
C ILE A 29 9.73 -10.02 -5.64
N ASN A 30 10.32 -9.36 -6.64
CA ASN A 30 11.51 -9.83 -7.34
C ASN A 30 12.76 -9.13 -6.82
N PRO A 31 13.95 -9.78 -6.86
CA PRO A 31 15.20 -9.17 -6.40
C PRO A 31 15.62 -7.88 -7.15
N SER A 32 15.06 -7.63 -8.33
CA SER A 32 15.28 -6.41 -9.10
C SER A 32 14.31 -5.29 -8.81
N ASP A 33 13.28 -5.52 -7.99
CA ASP A 33 12.22 -4.54 -7.75
C ASP A 33 12.72 -3.31 -7.00
N SER A 34 12.18 -2.16 -7.42
CA SER A 34 12.11 -0.92 -6.66
C SER A 34 10.69 -0.81 -6.11
N VAL A 35 10.53 -0.98 -4.82
CA VAL A 35 9.23 -1.06 -4.15
C VAL A 35 8.91 0.25 -3.44
N LEU A 36 7.66 0.69 -3.52
CA LEU A 36 7.09 1.72 -2.65
C LEU A 36 6.01 1.08 -1.77
N ASP A 37 6.17 1.22 -0.47
CA ASP A 37 5.19 0.83 0.56
C ASP A 37 4.53 2.10 1.08
N VAL A 38 3.25 2.30 0.74
CA VAL A 38 2.46 3.48 1.11
C VAL A 38 1.62 3.14 2.34
N GLY A 39 1.59 4.05 3.33
CA GLY A 39 0.95 3.76 4.61
C GLY A 39 1.67 2.63 5.34
N CYS A 40 2.99 2.75 5.52
CA CYS A 40 3.83 1.65 6.00
C CYS A 40 3.51 1.19 7.44
N GLY A 41 2.79 1.99 8.25
CA GLY A 41 2.35 1.63 9.58
C GLY A 41 3.49 1.17 10.49
N ALA A 42 3.36 -0.02 11.06
CA ALA A 42 4.41 -0.64 11.86
C ALA A 42 5.54 -1.27 11.02
N GLY A 43 5.41 -1.35 9.69
CA GLY A 43 6.47 -1.70 8.75
C GLY A 43 6.58 -3.17 8.39
N LEU A 44 5.55 -3.99 8.62
CA LEU A 44 5.62 -5.43 8.29
C LEU A 44 5.79 -5.66 6.77
N ALA A 45 5.05 -4.95 5.93
CA ALA A 45 5.19 -5.02 4.48
C ALA A 45 6.55 -4.48 4.01
N SER A 46 7.04 -3.41 4.64
CA SER A 46 8.38 -2.87 4.42
C SER A 46 9.49 -3.87 4.74
N LEU A 47 9.39 -4.63 5.86
CA LEU A 47 10.33 -5.69 6.23
C LEU A 47 10.37 -6.80 5.18
N VAL A 48 9.19 -7.30 4.78
CA VAL A 48 9.08 -8.33 3.73
C VAL A 48 9.66 -7.83 2.41
N ALA A 49 9.41 -6.56 2.04
CA ALA A 49 9.97 -5.99 0.84
C ALA A 49 11.48 -5.81 0.93
N ALA A 50 12.00 -5.32 2.06
CA ALA A 50 13.42 -5.07 2.27
C ALA A 50 14.27 -6.35 2.21
N SER A 51 13.72 -7.49 2.66
CA SER A 51 14.42 -8.79 2.61
C SER A 51 14.57 -9.35 1.19
N LYS A 52 13.81 -8.85 0.21
CA LYS A 52 13.73 -9.44 -1.13
C LYS A 52 14.08 -8.47 -2.26
N ALA A 53 13.65 -7.20 -2.13
CA ALA A 53 13.76 -6.21 -3.20
C ALA A 53 15.15 -5.57 -3.28
N LYS A 54 15.47 -5.00 -4.43
CA LYS A 54 16.68 -4.20 -4.64
C LYS A 54 16.67 -2.92 -3.81
N ARG A 55 15.50 -2.26 -3.73
CA ARG A 55 15.30 -0.98 -3.04
C ARG A 55 13.87 -0.88 -2.57
N VAL A 56 13.69 -0.31 -1.39
CA VAL A 56 12.37 0.00 -0.82
C VAL A 56 12.32 1.48 -0.42
N VAL A 57 11.20 2.11 -0.67
CA VAL A 57 10.82 3.38 -0.05
C VAL A 57 9.54 3.11 0.73
N SER A 58 9.51 3.51 1.99
CA SER A 58 8.34 3.35 2.87
C SER A 58 7.87 4.73 3.28
N ILE A 59 6.60 5.01 3.11
CA ILE A 59 6.03 6.31 3.43
C ILE A 59 4.78 6.17 4.29
N ASP A 60 4.57 7.12 5.19
CA ASP A 60 3.35 7.24 5.99
C ASP A 60 3.08 8.71 6.31
N ILE A 61 1.82 9.07 6.48
CA ILE A 61 1.43 10.40 6.94
C ILE A 61 1.72 10.59 8.43
N SER A 62 1.69 9.50 9.21
CA SER A 62 1.96 9.47 10.64
C SER A 62 3.45 9.42 10.94
N PHE A 63 3.95 10.40 11.68
CA PHE A 63 5.32 10.37 12.18
C PHE A 63 5.60 9.15 13.09
N LEU A 64 4.60 8.70 13.87
CA LEU A 64 4.74 7.51 14.72
C LEU A 64 4.91 6.24 13.89
N ALA A 65 4.18 6.10 12.80
CA ALA A 65 4.32 4.99 11.86
C ALA A 65 5.71 4.97 11.20
N VAL A 66 6.19 6.12 10.70
CA VAL A 66 7.55 6.28 10.17
C VAL A 66 8.62 5.87 11.17
N ARG A 67 8.46 6.28 12.43
CA ARG A 67 9.35 5.91 13.51
C ARG A 67 9.30 4.40 13.78
N ASN A 68 8.11 3.82 13.89
CA ASN A 68 7.91 2.39 14.16
C ASN A 68 8.53 1.52 13.05
N THR A 69 8.22 1.81 11.79
CA THR A 69 8.83 1.16 10.63
C THR A 69 10.37 1.24 10.67
N THR A 70 10.92 2.43 10.98
CA THR A 70 12.36 2.61 11.07
C THR A 70 12.99 1.77 12.18
N GLU A 71 12.36 1.69 13.36
CA GLU A 71 12.83 0.90 14.50
C GLU A 71 12.79 -0.60 14.16
N ASN A 72 11.71 -1.10 13.55
CA ASN A 72 11.58 -2.50 13.15
C ASN A 72 12.59 -2.89 12.04
N LEU A 73 12.82 -2.04 11.06
CA LEU A 73 13.86 -2.26 10.04
C LEU A 73 15.25 -2.35 10.66
N ARG A 74 15.58 -1.49 11.65
CA ARG A 74 16.86 -1.52 12.37
C ARG A 74 17.05 -2.81 13.17
N LYS A 75 16.02 -3.26 13.89
CA LYS A 75 16.06 -4.51 14.67
C LYS A 75 16.40 -5.72 13.79
N ASN A 76 15.91 -5.72 12.55
CA ASN A 76 16.14 -6.81 11.60
C ASN A 76 17.37 -6.59 10.69
N GLY A 77 18.14 -5.51 10.87
CA GLY A 77 19.31 -5.21 10.06
C GLY A 77 18.99 -4.85 8.59
N LEU A 78 17.73 -4.51 8.28
CA LEU A 78 17.23 -4.26 6.92
C LEU A 78 17.18 -2.75 6.59
N VAL A 79 18.26 -2.02 6.87
CA VAL A 79 18.34 -0.56 6.65
C VAL A 79 19.13 -0.14 5.42
N GLN A 80 19.83 -1.08 4.77
CA GLN A 80 20.79 -0.74 3.71
C GLN A 80 20.12 -0.34 2.39
N ASN A 81 18.96 -0.91 2.10
CA ASN A 81 18.22 -0.71 0.87
C ASN A 81 16.85 -0.05 1.08
N VAL A 82 16.59 0.51 2.26
CA VAL A 82 15.31 1.13 2.61
C VAL A 82 15.48 2.61 2.96
N SER A 83 14.57 3.44 2.48
CA SER A 83 14.37 4.83 2.92
C SER A 83 12.97 4.95 3.51
N VAL A 84 12.85 5.49 4.72
CA VAL A 84 11.55 5.74 5.37
C VAL A 84 11.35 7.23 5.51
N LEU A 85 10.19 7.76 5.12
CA LEU A 85 9.91 9.20 5.19
C LEU A 85 8.44 9.49 5.50
N GLN A 86 8.19 10.60 6.16
CA GLN A 86 6.83 11.10 6.37
C GLN A 86 6.32 11.77 5.10
N SER A 87 5.15 11.35 4.62
CA SER A 87 4.54 11.88 3.40
C SER A 87 3.03 11.64 3.37
N ASP A 88 2.26 12.61 2.89
CA ASP A 88 0.89 12.40 2.45
C ASP A 88 0.94 11.84 1.03
N LEU A 89 0.69 10.53 0.89
CA LEU A 89 0.86 9.78 -0.35
C LEU A 89 2.21 10.14 -1.03
N PHE A 90 2.18 10.56 -2.29
CA PHE A 90 3.38 10.78 -3.10
C PHE A 90 4.01 12.18 -2.93
N THR A 91 3.44 13.07 -2.11
CA THR A 91 3.88 14.48 -2.01
C THR A 91 5.32 14.66 -1.56
N GLY A 92 5.86 13.74 -0.76
CA GLY A 92 7.24 13.75 -0.28
C GLY A 92 8.25 13.11 -1.24
N LEU A 93 7.80 12.58 -2.38
CA LEU A 93 8.67 11.92 -3.36
C LEU A 93 9.17 12.90 -4.43
N ALA A 94 10.35 12.63 -4.97
CA ALA A 94 10.80 13.34 -6.17
C ALA A 94 9.84 13.04 -7.34
N HIS A 95 9.54 14.06 -8.13
CA HIS A 95 8.57 13.97 -9.24
C HIS A 95 8.94 12.88 -10.28
N ASP A 96 10.23 12.62 -10.46
CA ASP A 96 10.76 11.62 -11.38
C ASP A 96 11.00 10.24 -10.73
N ALA A 97 10.68 10.10 -9.43
CA ALA A 97 10.79 8.81 -8.74
C ALA A 97 9.88 7.76 -9.40
N LYS A 98 10.46 6.60 -9.76
CA LYS A 98 9.74 5.50 -10.42
C LYS A 98 9.94 4.20 -9.69
N PHE A 99 8.86 3.40 -9.65
CA PHE A 99 8.82 2.12 -8.97
C PHE A 99 8.34 1.02 -9.92
N THR A 100 8.85 -0.20 -9.71
CA THR A 100 8.38 -1.41 -10.40
C THR A 100 7.22 -2.06 -9.68
N MET A 101 7.07 -1.73 -8.38
CA MET A 101 6.01 -2.20 -7.53
C MET A 101 5.62 -1.12 -6.52
N ILE A 102 4.32 -0.89 -6.37
CA ILE A 102 3.74 -0.05 -5.33
C ILE A 102 2.70 -0.88 -4.60
N MET A 103 2.65 -0.78 -3.27
CA MET A 103 1.64 -1.45 -2.46
C MET A 103 1.06 -0.49 -1.44
N PHE A 104 -0.22 -0.67 -1.13
CA PHE A 104 -0.95 0.12 -0.15
C PHE A 104 -2.03 -0.71 0.53
N ASN A 105 -2.01 -0.70 1.85
CA ASN A 105 -3.14 -1.11 2.67
C ASN A 105 -3.78 0.16 3.25
N PRO A 106 -4.71 0.81 2.51
CA PRO A 106 -5.32 2.07 2.92
C PRO A 106 -6.31 1.87 4.07
N PRO A 107 -6.66 2.93 4.81
CA PRO A 107 -7.98 2.99 5.43
C PRO A 107 -9.05 2.88 4.34
N TYR A 108 -10.00 1.96 4.51
CA TYR A 108 -10.98 1.59 3.47
C TYR A 108 -12.43 1.57 3.97
N LEU A 109 -12.68 1.85 5.26
CA LEU A 109 -14.04 1.86 5.79
C LEU A 109 -14.75 3.20 5.50
N PRO A 110 -16.06 3.17 5.15
CA PRO A 110 -16.88 4.37 5.07
C PRO A 110 -17.04 5.04 6.44
N ALA A 111 -17.15 6.37 6.44
CA ALA A 111 -17.24 7.16 7.68
C ALA A 111 -18.46 6.81 8.56
N ASP A 112 -19.55 6.31 7.97
CA ASP A 112 -20.80 6.01 8.66
C ASP A 112 -20.79 4.69 9.47
N GLU A 113 -19.81 3.84 9.27
CA GLU A 113 -19.72 2.49 9.88
C GLU A 113 -18.97 2.45 11.21
N MET A 114 -18.62 3.60 11.79
CA MET A 114 -17.64 3.69 12.86
C MET A 114 -18.25 3.91 14.25
N ASN A 115 -17.76 3.12 15.23
CA ASN A 115 -18.21 3.18 16.61
C ASN A 115 -17.08 3.37 17.65
N THR A 116 -15.80 3.42 17.27
CA THR A 116 -14.67 3.52 18.21
C THR A 116 -13.58 4.49 17.74
N GLU A 117 -12.75 5.00 18.68
CA GLU A 117 -11.61 5.88 18.36
C GLU A 117 -10.53 5.18 17.49
N MET A 118 -10.43 3.86 17.56
CA MET A 118 -9.49 3.07 16.72
C MET A 118 -9.93 3.01 15.25
N ASP A 119 -11.23 3.15 15.00
CA ASP A 119 -11.77 3.11 13.65
C ASP A 119 -11.33 4.32 12.81
N HIS A 120 -11.01 5.48 13.44
CA HIS A 120 -10.53 6.67 12.73
C HIS A 120 -9.29 6.42 11.86
N ALA A 121 -8.45 5.43 12.20
CA ALA A 121 -7.31 5.03 11.38
C ALA A 121 -7.72 4.25 10.12
N LEU A 122 -8.98 3.84 10.00
CA LEU A 122 -9.51 3.00 8.90
C LEU A 122 -10.47 3.75 7.97
N ILE A 123 -10.73 5.07 8.19
CA ILE A 123 -11.63 5.87 7.34
C ILE A 123 -10.97 6.17 5.99
N GLY A 124 -11.56 5.62 4.92
CA GLY A 124 -11.15 5.85 3.53
C GLY A 124 -11.83 7.04 2.85
N GLY A 125 -12.72 7.76 3.55
CA GLY A 125 -13.57 8.84 3.01
C GLY A 125 -15.06 8.60 3.30
N GLU A 126 -15.96 9.36 2.69
CA GLU A 126 -17.42 9.22 2.86
C GLU A 126 -17.91 7.86 2.35
N GLU A 127 -17.43 7.43 1.17
CA GLU A 127 -17.74 6.13 0.55
C GLU A 127 -16.63 5.07 0.77
N GLY A 128 -15.57 5.39 1.53
CA GLY A 128 -14.43 4.51 1.79
C GLY A 128 -13.47 4.30 0.60
N SER A 129 -13.73 4.93 -0.55
CA SER A 129 -12.95 4.76 -1.78
C SER A 129 -12.04 5.94 -2.13
N GLU A 130 -12.31 7.12 -1.60
CA GLU A 130 -11.74 8.39 -2.08
C GLU A 130 -10.21 8.44 -1.93
N LEU A 131 -9.69 7.96 -0.81
CA LEU A 131 -8.24 7.90 -0.60
C LEU A 131 -7.59 6.92 -1.57
N THR A 132 -8.22 5.77 -1.79
CA THR A 132 -7.73 4.74 -2.73
C THR A 132 -7.76 5.26 -4.17
N GLU A 133 -8.80 5.96 -4.58
CA GLU A 133 -8.88 6.59 -5.90
C GLU A 133 -7.79 7.65 -6.10
N ARG A 134 -7.56 8.52 -5.10
CA ARG A 134 -6.46 9.49 -5.11
C ARG A 134 -5.11 8.80 -5.25
N PHE A 135 -4.89 7.73 -4.46
CA PHE A 135 -3.67 6.93 -4.51
C PHE A 135 -3.44 6.33 -5.90
N VAL A 136 -4.45 5.69 -6.52
CA VAL A 136 -4.32 5.08 -7.86
C VAL A 136 -3.97 6.12 -8.92
N LYS A 137 -4.61 7.31 -8.89
CA LYS A 137 -4.32 8.43 -9.80
C LYS A 137 -2.87 8.88 -9.69
N GLU A 138 -2.40 9.17 -8.46
CA GLU A 138 -1.04 9.64 -8.22
C GLU A 138 0.01 8.57 -8.55
N ALA A 139 -0.27 7.28 -8.22
CA ALA A 139 0.60 6.15 -8.49
C ALA A 139 0.96 6.01 -9.98
N SER A 140 0.03 6.32 -10.90
CA SER A 140 0.27 6.21 -12.34
C SER A 140 1.47 7.03 -12.80
N SER A 141 1.72 8.18 -12.15
CA SER A 141 2.86 9.06 -12.43
C SER A 141 4.18 8.55 -11.87
N HIS A 142 4.14 7.58 -10.95
CA HIS A 142 5.31 7.01 -10.28
C HIS A 142 5.59 5.54 -10.67
N MET A 143 4.85 4.99 -11.64
CA MET A 143 5.05 3.64 -12.12
C MET A 143 5.93 3.58 -13.36
N VAL A 144 6.76 2.52 -13.46
CA VAL A 144 7.35 2.12 -14.74
C VAL A 144 6.33 1.32 -15.55
N LYS A 145 6.46 1.31 -16.88
CA LYS A 145 5.62 0.45 -17.75
C LYS A 145 5.75 -1.02 -17.32
N ASN A 146 4.64 -1.74 -17.23
CA ASN A 146 4.50 -3.09 -16.70
C ASN A 146 4.79 -3.22 -15.19
N GLY A 147 4.92 -2.11 -14.46
CA GLY A 147 4.96 -2.10 -13.01
C GLY A 147 3.64 -2.56 -12.40
N ARG A 148 3.67 -3.01 -11.16
CA ARG A 148 2.55 -3.63 -10.44
C ARG A 148 2.14 -2.77 -9.27
N LEU A 149 0.84 -2.47 -9.19
CA LEU A 149 0.20 -1.77 -8.09
C LEU A 149 -0.67 -2.76 -7.33
N TYR A 150 -0.49 -2.86 -6.02
CA TYR A 150 -1.34 -3.68 -5.16
C TYR A 150 -2.05 -2.79 -4.13
N VAL A 151 -3.35 -2.99 -3.97
CA VAL A 151 -4.12 -2.26 -2.96
C VAL A 151 -5.15 -3.16 -2.31
N VAL A 152 -5.31 -3.02 -1.01
CA VAL A 152 -6.39 -3.65 -0.24
C VAL A 152 -7.64 -2.80 -0.36
N VAL A 153 -8.78 -3.44 -0.55
CA VAL A 153 -10.11 -2.81 -0.61
C VAL A 153 -11.12 -3.64 0.17
N SER A 154 -12.11 -2.98 0.77
CA SER A 154 -13.26 -3.65 1.37
C SER A 154 -14.44 -3.69 0.40
N SER A 155 -15.29 -4.72 0.52
CA SER A 155 -16.58 -4.76 -0.17
C SER A 155 -17.60 -3.73 0.34
N LEU A 156 -17.31 -3.06 1.45
CA LEU A 156 -18.09 -1.94 1.99
C LEU A 156 -17.77 -0.61 1.29
N ALA A 157 -16.57 -0.51 0.68
CA ALA A 157 -16.18 0.66 -0.11
C ALA A 157 -16.79 0.59 -1.53
N ASN A 158 -16.81 1.75 -2.22
CA ASN A 158 -17.21 1.82 -3.61
C ASN A 158 -16.16 1.19 -4.54
N THR A 159 -16.11 -0.14 -4.57
CA THR A 159 -15.11 -0.92 -5.34
C THR A 159 -15.20 -0.65 -6.85
N ASP A 160 -16.40 -0.38 -7.38
CA ASP A 160 -16.58 -0.06 -8.81
C ASP A 160 -15.89 1.26 -9.17
N ALA A 161 -15.98 2.28 -8.32
CA ALA A 161 -15.27 3.55 -8.51
C ALA A 161 -13.75 3.34 -8.52
N ILE A 162 -13.23 2.51 -7.59
CA ILE A 162 -11.81 2.16 -7.54
C ILE A 162 -11.37 1.47 -8.84
N ILE A 163 -12.11 0.44 -9.32
CA ILE A 163 -11.80 -0.29 -10.55
C ILE A 163 -11.82 0.64 -11.78
N ASN A 164 -12.80 1.53 -11.85
CA ASN A 164 -12.87 2.54 -12.91
C ASN A 164 -11.65 3.45 -12.88
N THR A 165 -11.24 3.92 -11.69
CA THR A 165 -10.04 4.75 -11.51
C THR A 165 -8.77 4.05 -11.98
N PHE A 166 -8.60 2.74 -11.71
CA PHE A 166 -7.50 1.95 -12.27
C PHE A 166 -7.49 2.01 -13.80
N THR A 167 -8.64 1.76 -14.43
CA THR A 167 -8.78 1.71 -15.89
C THR A 167 -8.48 3.06 -16.53
N GLU A 168 -9.02 4.14 -15.97
CA GLU A 168 -8.81 5.52 -16.44
C GLU A 168 -7.34 5.96 -16.33
N ASN A 169 -6.59 5.40 -15.36
CA ASN A 169 -5.18 5.70 -15.14
C ASN A 169 -4.23 4.65 -15.75
N TYR A 170 -4.68 3.97 -16.81
CA TYR A 170 -3.88 3.06 -17.63
C TYR A 170 -3.40 1.79 -16.93
N PHE A 171 -4.10 1.34 -15.90
CA PHE A 171 -3.87 0.03 -15.30
C PHE A 171 -4.83 -1.03 -15.86
N GLN A 172 -4.30 -2.21 -16.11
CA GLN A 172 -5.12 -3.40 -16.24
C GLN A 172 -5.26 -4.00 -14.84
N VAL A 173 -6.47 -4.02 -14.29
CA VAL A 173 -6.75 -4.45 -12.92
C VAL A 173 -7.31 -5.86 -12.89
N GLU A 174 -6.94 -6.62 -11.87
CA GLU A 174 -7.48 -7.94 -11.52
C GLU A 174 -7.54 -8.09 -10.01
N GLN A 175 -8.52 -8.81 -9.49
CA GLN A 175 -8.54 -9.26 -8.11
C GLN A 175 -7.64 -10.49 -8.00
N VAL A 176 -6.68 -10.46 -7.07
CA VAL A 176 -5.68 -11.53 -6.92
C VAL A 176 -5.79 -12.31 -5.62
N ASN A 177 -6.48 -11.77 -4.61
CA ASN A 177 -6.73 -12.43 -3.35
C ASN A 177 -8.01 -11.91 -2.69
N GLU A 178 -8.67 -12.70 -1.84
CA GLU A 178 -9.81 -12.25 -1.04
C GLU A 178 -9.94 -13.07 0.25
N GLU A 179 -10.47 -12.44 1.28
CA GLU A 179 -10.81 -13.07 2.55
C GLU A 179 -12.20 -12.60 3.00
N PRO A 180 -13.16 -13.51 3.22
CA PRO A 180 -14.46 -13.15 3.79
C PRO A 180 -14.31 -12.92 5.30
N LEU A 181 -14.78 -11.78 5.77
CA LEU A 181 -14.97 -11.45 7.17
C LEU A 181 -16.46 -11.49 7.53
N PHE A 182 -16.80 -11.28 8.81
CA PHE A 182 -18.16 -11.50 9.29
C PHE A 182 -19.22 -10.62 8.61
N PHE A 183 -18.89 -9.36 8.26
CA PHE A 183 -19.80 -8.39 7.64
C PHE A 183 -19.29 -7.83 6.31
N GLU A 184 -18.06 -8.14 5.93
CA GLU A 184 -17.41 -7.62 4.74
C GLU A 184 -16.55 -8.68 4.08
N LYS A 185 -16.04 -8.35 2.91
CA LYS A 185 -15.01 -9.11 2.22
C LYS A 185 -13.85 -8.16 1.95
N ILE A 186 -12.66 -8.54 2.40
CA ILE A 186 -11.43 -7.84 2.07
C ILE A 186 -10.85 -8.45 0.82
N GLN A 187 -10.39 -7.62 -0.11
CA GLN A 187 -9.87 -8.03 -1.41
C GLN A 187 -8.53 -7.34 -1.68
N VAL A 188 -7.66 -8.01 -2.41
CA VAL A 188 -6.45 -7.39 -2.97
C VAL A 188 -6.64 -7.22 -4.47
N LEU A 189 -6.66 -5.96 -4.91
CA LEU A 189 -6.63 -5.62 -6.33
C LEU A 189 -5.19 -5.43 -6.77
N LYS A 190 -4.85 -5.99 -7.94
CA LYS A 190 -3.56 -5.80 -8.61
C LYS A 190 -3.79 -5.09 -9.94
N GLY A 191 -3.15 -3.94 -10.11
CA GLY A 191 -3.07 -3.19 -11.36
C GLY A 191 -1.72 -3.39 -12.04
N VAL A 192 -1.72 -3.68 -13.33
CA VAL A 192 -0.50 -3.66 -14.16
C VAL A 192 -0.52 -2.41 -15.04
N PHE A 193 0.44 -1.52 -14.82
CA PHE A 193 0.52 -0.24 -15.54
C PHE A 193 0.93 -0.44 -17.00
N LYS A 194 0.12 0.01 -17.95
CA LYS A 194 0.37 -0.15 -19.38
C LYS A 194 1.20 0.99 -20.00
N GLY A 195 1.46 2.05 -19.23
CA GLY A 195 2.06 3.28 -19.72
C GLY A 195 1.02 4.26 -20.25
N HIS A 196 1.28 5.55 -20.11
CA HIS A 196 0.46 6.57 -20.74
C HIS A 196 0.49 6.38 -22.27
N LYS A 197 -0.62 6.65 -22.95
CA LYS A 197 -0.63 6.66 -24.42
C LYS A 197 0.39 7.68 -24.90
N GLU A 198 1.33 7.25 -25.74
CA GLU A 198 2.19 8.21 -26.44
C GLU A 198 1.26 9.12 -27.26
N THR A 199 1.28 10.40 -26.94
CA THR A 199 0.64 11.40 -27.82
C THR A 199 1.49 11.44 -29.07
N VAL A 200 1.04 10.77 -30.12
CA VAL A 200 1.63 10.93 -31.45
C VAL A 200 1.36 12.38 -31.87
N LEU A 201 2.41 13.21 -31.81
CA LEU A 201 2.42 14.57 -32.31
C LEU A 201 2.47 14.56 -33.85
#